data_67589417053bb14598938c27a5d6a2dd
#
_entry.id   67589417053bb14598938c27a5d6a2dd
#
_cell.length_a   1.000
_cell.length_b   1.000
_cell.length_c   1.000
_cell.angle_alpha   90.00
_cell.angle_beta   90.00
_cell.angle_gamma   90.00
#
_symmetry.space_group_name_H-M   'P 1'
#
loop_
_entity.id
_entity.type
_entity.pdbx_description
1 polymer ?
#
loop_
_entity_poly.entity_id
_entity_poly.type
_entity_poly.pdbx_seq_one_letter_code
_entity_poly.pdbx_strand_id
1 'polypeptide(L)'
;MKIFVFQTRLSNSNPATLKDFCIKPNSKIQLVRLLYAIPQNIDKVVFDLNWEYPIETDLLEGTEKRDYLDASCLIFEGEKCVRTIDFVQKNALMQAMLQKYKNKGIKQQEWGVKHSGDRMDDRKRIGHHFIDVSINDIPENVTNLFFVLSAWNAPTISRYPNPSLSFYEKSNPEANLCSTTFTHASDHSAVVMCSLSRSKNGWVVYENGQTSSGNAKDYDPIKMTIQKLIQEGY
;
A
#
# COMPACT_ATOMS: atom_id res chain seq x y z
N MET A 1 -16.51 3.41 -10.27
CA MET A 1 -15.79 2.44 -11.11
C MET A 1 -15.26 3.19 -12.32
N LYS A 2 -13.99 3.05 -12.66
CA LYS A 2 -13.39 3.63 -13.86
C LYS A 2 -12.94 2.48 -14.75
N ILE A 3 -13.22 2.57 -16.04
CA ILE A 3 -12.79 1.59 -17.03
C ILE A 3 -11.75 2.26 -17.90
N PHE A 4 -10.58 1.64 -18.07
CA PHE A 4 -9.53 2.14 -18.96
C PHE A 4 -9.33 1.16 -20.11
N VAL A 5 -9.15 1.71 -21.31
CA VAL A 5 -8.67 0.98 -22.47
C VAL A 5 -7.51 1.74 -23.05
N PHE A 6 -6.32 1.13 -23.09
CA PHE A 6 -5.10 1.77 -23.58
C PHE A 6 -4.85 3.16 -22.95
N GLN A 7 -4.94 3.27 -21.62
CA GLN A 7 -4.79 4.52 -20.86
C GLN A 7 -5.89 5.57 -21.11
N THR A 8 -6.93 5.27 -21.85
CA THR A 8 -8.09 6.16 -22.06
C THR A 8 -9.19 5.81 -21.07
N ARG A 9 -9.57 6.79 -20.25
CA ARG A 9 -10.64 6.63 -19.28
C ARG A 9 -12.00 6.62 -19.95
N LEU A 10 -12.80 5.57 -19.72
CA LEU A 10 -14.21 5.53 -20.09
C LEU A 10 -15.06 6.11 -18.95
N SER A 11 -15.88 7.11 -19.25
CA SER A 11 -16.79 7.74 -18.30
C SER A 11 -18.22 7.21 -18.49
N ASN A 12 -18.91 6.89 -17.37
CA ASN A 12 -20.32 6.47 -17.43
C ASN A 12 -21.27 7.54 -18.00
N SER A 13 -20.84 8.78 -18.07
CA SER A 13 -21.60 9.90 -18.62
C SER A 13 -21.31 10.18 -20.11
N ASN A 14 -20.42 9.40 -20.71
CA ASN A 14 -20.09 9.58 -22.13
C ASN A 14 -20.96 8.65 -22.99
N PRO A 15 -21.76 9.17 -23.93
CA PRO A 15 -22.55 8.37 -24.85
C PRO A 15 -21.71 7.62 -25.89
N ALA A 16 -20.38 7.76 -25.86
CA ALA A 16 -19.48 7.08 -26.77
C ALA A 16 -19.58 5.55 -26.64
N THR A 17 -19.56 4.87 -27.76
CA THR A 17 -19.58 3.41 -27.85
C THR A 17 -18.16 2.82 -27.71
N LEU A 18 -18.06 1.50 -27.49
CA LEU A 18 -16.76 0.81 -27.49
C LEU A 18 -16.01 0.99 -28.82
N LYS A 19 -16.74 1.16 -29.92
CA LYS A 19 -16.18 1.41 -31.25
C LYS A 19 -15.49 2.77 -31.34
N ASP A 20 -16.02 3.79 -30.65
CA ASP A 20 -15.45 5.15 -30.64
C ASP A 20 -14.10 5.17 -29.89
N PHE A 21 -13.87 4.20 -29.01
CA PHE A 21 -12.59 3.97 -28.34
C PHE A 21 -11.68 2.98 -29.07
N CYS A 22 -12.00 2.60 -30.30
CA CYS A 22 -11.25 1.64 -31.11
C CYS A 22 -11.06 0.26 -30.42
N ILE A 23 -11.99 -0.13 -29.55
CA ILE A 23 -11.96 -1.43 -28.87
C ILE A 23 -12.35 -2.51 -29.87
N LYS A 24 -11.39 -3.41 -30.12
CA LYS A 24 -11.54 -4.54 -31.04
C LYS A 24 -11.94 -5.81 -30.27
N PRO A 25 -12.47 -6.84 -30.96
CA PRO A 25 -12.59 -8.18 -30.37
C PRO A 25 -11.25 -8.62 -29.76
N ASN A 26 -11.30 -9.21 -28.57
CA ASN A 26 -10.12 -9.64 -27.78
C ASN A 26 -9.25 -8.50 -27.19
N SER A 27 -9.68 -7.23 -27.25
CA SER A 27 -9.03 -6.17 -26.48
C SER A 27 -9.16 -6.44 -24.97
N LYS A 28 -8.08 -6.27 -24.21
CA LYS A 28 -8.14 -6.32 -22.76
C LYS A 28 -8.74 -5.02 -22.22
N ILE A 29 -9.76 -5.14 -21.39
CA ILE A 29 -10.35 -4.02 -20.66
C ILE A 29 -10.00 -4.21 -19.19
N GLN A 30 -9.30 -3.25 -18.62
CA GLN A 30 -8.96 -3.28 -17.20
C GLN A 30 -9.97 -2.45 -16.41
N LEU A 31 -10.46 -3.04 -15.34
CA LEU A 31 -11.33 -2.39 -14.40
C LEU A 31 -10.49 -1.90 -13.20
N VAL A 32 -10.41 -0.57 -13.05
CA VAL A 32 -9.73 0.06 -11.91
C VAL A 32 -10.77 0.61 -10.95
N ARG A 33 -10.76 0.14 -9.71
CA ARG A 33 -11.67 0.63 -8.69
C ARG A 33 -11.09 1.87 -8.02
N LEU A 34 -11.72 3.02 -8.27
CA LEU A 34 -11.45 4.24 -7.50
C LEU A 34 -12.06 4.08 -6.10
N LEU A 35 -11.26 4.15 -5.08
CA LEU A 35 -11.72 4.16 -3.69
C LEU A 35 -12.07 5.58 -3.24
N TYR A 36 -11.14 6.52 -3.43
CA TYR A 36 -11.32 7.89 -2.97
C TYR A 36 -10.51 8.89 -3.79
N ALA A 37 -11.07 10.07 -4.06
CA ALA A 37 -10.34 11.22 -4.59
C ALA A 37 -10.10 12.19 -3.43
N ILE A 38 -8.84 12.45 -3.09
CA ILE A 38 -8.50 13.28 -1.93
C ILE A 38 -8.81 14.74 -2.24
N PRO A 39 -9.70 15.40 -1.49
CA PRO A 39 -9.95 16.83 -1.61
C PRO A 39 -8.69 17.66 -1.32
N GLN A 40 -8.56 18.83 -1.94
CA GLN A 40 -7.38 19.68 -1.78
C GLN A 40 -7.17 20.21 -0.37
N ASN A 41 -8.22 20.27 0.45
CA ASN A 41 -8.16 20.70 1.85
C ASN A 41 -7.67 19.60 2.81
N ILE A 42 -7.55 18.36 2.37
CA ILE A 42 -7.01 17.26 3.17
C ILE A 42 -5.51 17.12 2.90
N ASP A 43 -4.71 17.33 3.93
CA ASP A 43 -3.25 17.21 3.86
C ASP A 43 -2.72 15.92 4.49
N LYS A 44 -3.33 15.44 5.57
CA LYS A 44 -2.81 14.30 6.33
C LYS A 44 -3.80 13.15 6.35
N VAL A 45 -3.37 12.03 5.81
CA VAL A 45 -4.16 10.80 5.73
C VAL A 45 -3.42 9.64 6.35
N VAL A 46 -4.17 8.62 6.74
CA VAL A 46 -3.64 7.39 7.34
C VAL A 46 -4.13 6.20 6.53
N PHE A 47 -3.22 5.33 6.16
CA PHE A 47 -3.50 3.99 5.69
C PHE A 47 -3.25 3.03 6.84
N ASP A 48 -4.32 2.42 7.36
CA ASP A 48 -4.29 1.41 8.41
C ASP A 48 -4.40 0.03 7.75
N LEU A 49 -3.29 -0.69 7.73
CA LEU A 49 -3.21 -2.04 7.23
C LEU A 49 -3.28 -2.97 8.44
N ASN A 50 -4.28 -3.81 8.48
CA ASN A 50 -4.50 -4.68 9.62
C ASN A 50 -4.81 -6.13 9.22
N TRP A 51 -4.59 -7.04 10.16
CA TRP A 51 -4.78 -8.48 10.01
C TRP A 51 -5.04 -9.13 11.36
N GLU A 52 -5.68 -10.28 11.33
CA GLU A 52 -5.74 -11.18 12.48
C GLU A 52 -4.58 -12.18 12.39
N TYR A 53 -4.10 -12.69 13.52
CA TYR A 53 -3.03 -13.69 13.55
C TYR A 53 -3.33 -14.84 14.52
N PRO A 54 -2.95 -16.09 14.14
CA PRO A 54 -2.97 -17.21 15.07
C PRO A 54 -1.82 -17.09 16.09
N ILE A 55 -2.03 -17.62 17.30
CA ILE A 55 -0.95 -17.89 18.23
C ILE A 55 -0.51 -19.33 17.98
N GLU A 56 0.74 -19.53 17.60
CA GLU A 56 1.37 -20.84 17.53
C GLU A 56 2.17 -21.08 18.82
N THR A 57 1.87 -22.16 19.50
CA THR A 57 2.68 -22.60 20.65
C THR A 57 3.79 -23.49 20.13
N ASP A 58 5.04 -23.14 20.40
CA ASP A 58 6.16 -24.04 20.20
C ASP A 58 6.06 -25.16 21.22
N LEU A 59 5.72 -26.36 20.76
CA LEU A 59 5.51 -27.52 21.63
C LEU A 59 6.78 -27.99 22.33
N LEU A 60 7.96 -27.60 21.84
CA LEU A 60 9.24 -27.98 22.41
C LEU A 60 9.71 -27.00 23.50
N GLU A 61 9.43 -25.71 23.30
CA GLU A 61 9.87 -24.65 24.19
C GLU A 61 8.76 -24.15 25.13
N GLY A 62 7.50 -24.51 24.86
CA GLY A 62 6.34 -24.00 25.59
C GLY A 62 6.11 -22.49 25.42
N THR A 63 6.77 -21.90 24.42
CA THR A 63 6.71 -20.47 24.12
C THR A 63 5.71 -20.20 23.00
N GLU A 64 4.95 -19.12 23.14
CA GLU A 64 4.09 -18.64 22.07
C GLU A 64 4.91 -17.97 20.98
N LYS A 65 4.88 -18.55 19.76
CA LYS A 65 5.46 -17.92 18.58
C LYS A 65 4.44 -17.00 17.95
N ARG A 66 4.86 -15.77 17.74
CA ARG A 66 4.09 -14.79 16.96
C ARG A 66 4.69 -14.73 15.57
N ASP A 67 3.84 -14.76 14.58
CA ASP A 67 4.21 -14.44 13.20
C ASP A 67 3.39 -13.23 12.74
N TYR A 68 3.95 -12.44 11.82
CA TYR A 68 3.44 -11.13 11.49
C TYR A 68 3.27 -10.97 9.98
N LEU A 69 2.33 -10.11 9.60
CA LEU A 69 2.38 -9.44 8.32
C LEU A 69 3.14 -8.12 8.47
N ASP A 70 3.84 -7.75 7.42
CA ASP A 70 4.52 -6.46 7.32
C ASP A 70 3.80 -5.58 6.31
N ALA A 71 3.37 -4.42 6.76
CA ALA A 71 2.93 -3.37 5.87
C ALA A 71 4.11 -2.54 5.40
N SER A 72 4.08 -2.15 4.14
CA SER A 72 5.12 -1.32 3.53
C SER A 72 4.50 -0.33 2.56
N CYS A 73 5.15 0.82 2.41
CA CYS A 73 4.84 1.80 1.38
C CYS A 73 6.01 1.89 0.40
N LEU A 74 5.78 1.56 -0.86
CA LEU A 74 6.75 1.69 -1.94
C LEU A 74 6.44 2.96 -2.75
N ILE A 75 7.42 3.85 -2.84
CA ILE A 75 7.30 5.17 -3.47
C ILE A 75 7.92 5.11 -4.86
N PHE A 76 7.17 5.56 -5.85
CA PHE A 76 7.54 5.49 -7.26
C PHE A 76 7.59 6.85 -7.93
N GLU A 77 8.58 7.01 -8.80
CA GLU A 77 8.70 8.06 -9.80
C GLU A 77 8.57 7.38 -11.18
N GLY A 78 7.41 7.52 -11.82
CA GLY A 78 7.05 6.67 -12.95
C GLY A 78 7.15 5.18 -12.57
N GLU A 79 7.90 4.40 -13.33
CA GLU A 79 8.10 2.97 -13.08
C GLU A 79 9.25 2.66 -12.09
N LYS A 80 10.01 3.68 -11.66
CA LYS A 80 11.15 3.51 -10.78
C LYS A 80 10.74 3.58 -9.32
N CYS A 81 10.98 2.51 -8.56
CA CYS A 81 10.89 2.56 -7.10
C CYS A 81 12.05 3.38 -6.54
N VAL A 82 11.76 4.52 -5.93
CA VAL A 82 12.76 5.45 -5.39
C VAL A 82 12.95 5.29 -3.88
N ARG A 83 11.96 4.75 -3.18
CA ARG A 83 12.04 4.51 -1.74
C ARG A 83 11.07 3.43 -1.30
N THR A 84 11.49 2.64 -0.31
CA THR A 84 10.61 1.77 0.48
C THR A 84 10.58 2.28 1.92
N ILE A 85 9.39 2.36 2.48
CA ILE A 85 9.10 2.79 3.85
C ILE A 85 8.43 1.62 4.56
N ASP A 86 9.07 1.08 5.58
CA ASP A 86 8.64 -0.11 6.32
C ASP A 86 8.97 0.02 7.82
N PHE A 87 8.80 -1.06 8.57
CA PHE A 87 9.07 -1.13 10.01
C PHE A 87 10.54 -0.80 10.38
N VAL A 88 11.49 -0.97 9.47
CA VAL A 88 12.93 -0.69 9.71
C VAL A 88 13.15 0.77 10.07
N GLN A 89 12.29 1.68 9.63
CA GLN A 89 12.36 3.09 10.03
C GLN A 89 12.25 3.29 11.56
N LYS A 90 11.65 2.36 12.28
CA LYS A 90 11.52 2.39 13.75
C LYS A 90 12.64 1.64 14.45
N ASN A 91 13.53 0.99 13.71
CA ASN A 91 14.69 0.32 14.28
C ASN A 91 15.63 1.33 14.95
N ALA A 92 16.02 1.08 16.20
CA ALA A 92 16.87 1.98 16.99
C ALA A 92 18.21 2.29 16.31
N LEU A 93 18.81 1.31 15.63
CA LEU A 93 20.06 1.50 14.89
C LEU A 93 19.87 2.47 13.72
N MET A 94 18.79 2.31 12.95
CA MET A 94 18.45 3.22 11.86
C MET A 94 18.19 4.62 12.38
N GLN A 95 17.45 4.78 13.47
CA GLN A 95 17.20 6.07 14.11
C GLN A 95 18.49 6.75 14.57
N ALA A 96 19.42 5.99 15.17
CA ALA A 96 20.71 6.51 15.57
C ALA A 96 21.57 6.96 14.36
N MET A 97 21.54 6.21 13.25
CA MET A 97 22.22 6.61 12.01
C MET A 97 21.63 7.89 11.43
N LEU A 98 20.31 7.97 11.35
CA LEU A 98 19.60 9.16 10.86
C LEU A 98 19.93 10.40 11.70
N GLN A 99 19.96 10.27 13.03
CA GLN A 99 20.34 11.35 13.93
C GLN A 99 21.79 11.79 13.70
N LYS A 100 22.72 10.84 13.47
CA LYS A 100 24.12 11.15 13.16
C LYS A 100 24.26 11.97 11.86
N TYR A 101 23.50 11.63 10.83
CA TYR A 101 23.48 12.40 9.58
C TYR A 101 22.91 13.81 9.78
N LYS A 102 21.81 13.93 10.53
CA LYS A 102 21.20 15.21 10.88
C LYS A 102 22.17 16.11 11.64
N ASN A 103 22.90 15.56 12.61
CA ASN A 103 23.93 16.29 13.36
C ASN A 103 25.10 16.76 12.50
N LYS A 104 25.35 16.12 11.35
CA LYS A 104 26.34 16.53 10.36
C LYS A 104 25.81 17.55 9.35
N GLY A 105 24.59 18.05 9.52
CA GLY A 105 23.95 19.00 8.61
C GLY A 105 23.52 18.40 7.26
N ILE A 106 23.56 17.06 7.13
CA ILE A 106 23.14 16.39 5.91
C ILE A 106 21.61 16.35 5.88
N LYS A 107 21.02 17.16 5.00
CA LYS A 107 19.57 17.14 4.75
C LYS A 107 19.22 15.81 4.07
N GLN A 108 18.30 15.07 4.68
CA GLN A 108 17.69 13.92 4.03
C GLN A 108 16.42 14.35 3.32
N GLN A 109 16.15 13.74 2.18
CA GLN A 109 14.89 13.96 1.49
C GLN A 109 13.75 13.43 2.35
N GLU A 110 12.80 14.29 2.67
CA GLU A 110 11.54 13.91 3.28
C GLU A 110 10.59 13.40 2.20
N TRP A 111 9.89 12.30 2.50
CA TRP A 111 9.02 11.63 1.53
C TRP A 111 7.54 11.82 1.86
N GLY A 112 7.23 12.59 2.91
CA GLY A 112 5.85 12.79 3.38
C GLY A 112 5.22 11.53 3.99
N VAL A 113 5.99 10.45 4.19
CA VAL A 113 5.47 9.15 4.64
C VAL A 113 6.17 8.68 5.91
N LYS A 114 5.40 8.21 6.90
CA LYS A 114 5.90 7.67 8.16
C LYS A 114 5.20 6.37 8.52
N HIS A 115 5.99 5.36 8.88
CA HIS A 115 5.50 4.07 9.33
C HIS A 115 5.40 4.03 10.86
N SER A 116 4.34 3.40 11.41
CA SER A 116 4.13 3.32 12.87
C SER A 116 5.09 2.38 13.59
N GLY A 117 5.67 1.41 12.87
CA GLY A 117 6.18 0.16 13.47
C GLY A 117 5.02 -0.74 13.88
N ASP A 118 5.35 -1.88 14.47
CA ASP A 118 4.39 -2.90 14.88
C ASP A 118 3.45 -2.37 15.96
N ARG A 119 2.16 -2.61 15.75
CA ARG A 119 1.10 -2.31 16.69
C ARG A 119 0.26 -3.57 16.87
N MET A 120 0.49 -4.29 17.98
CA MET A 120 -0.11 -5.58 18.25
C MET A 120 -1.07 -5.50 19.42
N ASP A 121 -2.30 -5.99 19.23
CA ASP A 121 -3.26 -6.25 20.30
C ASP A 121 -3.37 -7.77 20.52
N ASP A 122 -2.59 -8.28 21.45
CA ASP A 122 -2.53 -9.72 21.74
C ASP A 122 -3.84 -10.29 22.27
N ARG A 123 -4.67 -9.47 22.92
CA ARG A 123 -5.97 -9.93 23.43
C ARG A 123 -6.96 -10.20 22.30
N LYS A 124 -6.95 -9.33 21.29
CA LYS A 124 -7.80 -9.45 20.10
C LYS A 124 -7.15 -10.23 18.99
N ARG A 125 -5.84 -10.50 19.07
CA ARG A 125 -5.01 -11.10 18.02
C ARG A 125 -5.07 -10.31 16.72
N ILE A 126 -4.95 -9.00 16.84
CA ILE A 126 -4.96 -8.08 15.71
C ILE A 126 -3.62 -7.36 15.64
N GLY A 127 -3.03 -7.38 14.46
CA GLY A 127 -1.87 -6.58 14.12
C GLY A 127 -2.26 -5.40 13.25
N HIS A 128 -1.62 -4.25 13.49
CA HIS A 128 -1.78 -3.04 12.70
C HIS A 128 -0.44 -2.42 12.34
N HIS A 129 -0.35 -1.92 11.12
CA HIS A 129 0.65 -0.95 10.73
C HIS A 129 -0.05 0.30 10.19
N PHE A 130 0.18 1.43 10.84
CA PHE A 130 -0.28 2.71 10.34
C PHE A 130 0.78 3.35 9.47
N ILE A 131 0.41 3.76 8.28
CA ILE A 131 1.25 4.54 7.37
C ILE A 131 0.64 5.92 7.24
N ASP A 132 1.25 6.88 7.96
CA ASP A 132 0.89 8.30 7.88
C ASP A 132 1.44 8.91 6.61
N VAL A 133 0.60 9.63 5.87
CA VAL A 133 1.00 10.36 4.66
C VAL A 133 0.64 11.83 4.80
N SER A 134 1.65 12.69 4.68
CA SER A 134 1.49 14.15 4.54
C SER A 134 1.54 14.49 3.05
N ILE A 135 0.40 14.79 2.47
CA ILE A 135 0.21 14.95 1.01
C ILE A 135 1.11 16.06 0.46
N ASN A 136 1.18 17.20 1.18
CA ASN A 136 1.95 18.37 0.77
C ASN A 136 3.47 18.19 0.91
N ASP A 137 3.91 17.20 1.69
CA ASP A 137 5.33 16.88 1.88
C ASP A 137 5.84 15.82 0.88
N ILE A 138 4.96 15.28 0.02
CA ILE A 138 5.36 14.33 -1.02
C ILE A 138 6.10 15.07 -2.13
N PRO A 139 7.34 14.69 -2.49
CA PRO A 139 8.09 15.31 -3.58
C PRO A 139 7.32 15.37 -4.90
N GLU A 140 7.51 16.44 -5.67
CA GLU A 140 6.76 16.67 -6.92
C GLU A 140 6.98 15.60 -7.98
N ASN A 141 8.18 14.99 -8.01
CA ASN A 141 8.54 13.93 -8.93
C ASN A 141 7.90 12.57 -8.59
N VAL A 142 7.35 12.42 -7.39
CA VAL A 142 6.66 11.19 -7.00
C VAL A 142 5.31 11.11 -7.70
N THR A 143 5.08 9.99 -8.37
CA THR A 143 3.83 9.72 -9.10
C THR A 143 2.88 8.83 -8.33
N ASN A 144 3.41 7.85 -7.60
CA ASN A 144 2.60 6.83 -6.92
C ASN A 144 3.24 6.40 -5.59
N LEU A 145 2.37 6.12 -4.63
CA LEU A 145 2.69 5.37 -3.41
C LEU A 145 1.85 4.09 -3.41
N PHE A 146 2.48 2.93 -3.29
CA PHE A 146 1.79 1.65 -3.20
C PHE A 146 1.89 1.08 -1.79
N PHE A 147 0.75 0.65 -1.26
CA PHE A 147 0.64 0.08 0.08
C PHE A 147 0.50 -1.44 -0.03
N VAL A 148 1.42 -2.13 0.59
CA VAL A 148 1.62 -3.57 0.46
C VAL A 148 1.55 -4.22 1.82
N LEU A 149 0.91 -5.39 1.89
CA LEU A 149 0.95 -6.27 3.04
C LEU A 149 1.64 -7.57 2.62
N SER A 150 2.60 -8.04 3.42
CA SER A 150 3.37 -9.25 3.10
C SER A 150 3.65 -10.10 4.33
N ALA A 151 3.75 -11.41 4.13
CA ALA A 151 4.06 -12.37 5.18
C ALA A 151 5.57 -12.34 5.48
N TRP A 152 5.93 -12.23 6.77
CA TRP A 152 7.34 -12.19 7.19
C TRP A 152 8.01 -13.57 7.15
N ASN A 153 7.45 -14.55 7.84
CA ASN A 153 7.98 -15.90 7.93
C ASN A 153 7.10 -16.95 7.26
N ALA A 154 5.78 -16.74 7.26
CA ALA A 154 4.87 -17.66 6.60
C ALA A 154 5.08 -17.64 5.08
N PRO A 155 4.89 -18.76 4.40
CA PRO A 155 5.01 -18.84 2.95
C PRO A 155 3.94 -18.03 2.21
N THR A 156 2.77 -17.86 2.84
CA THR A 156 1.62 -17.16 2.26
C THR A 156 0.85 -16.36 3.31
N ILE A 157 0.01 -15.43 2.83
CA ILE A 157 -0.89 -14.62 3.66
C ILE A 157 -2.03 -15.46 4.25
N SER A 158 -2.30 -16.69 3.76
CA SER A 158 -3.41 -17.53 4.21
C SER A 158 -3.45 -17.84 5.71
N ARG A 159 -2.31 -17.71 6.39
CA ARG A 159 -2.24 -17.88 7.85
C ARG A 159 -2.86 -16.73 8.64
N TYR A 160 -3.09 -15.62 7.98
CA TYR A 160 -3.55 -14.37 8.61
C TYR A 160 -4.96 -14.06 8.13
N PRO A 161 -5.98 -14.34 8.94
CA PRO A 161 -7.34 -14.02 8.57
C PRO A 161 -7.56 -12.52 8.38
N ASN A 162 -8.51 -12.18 7.51
CA ASN A 162 -9.06 -10.84 7.33
C ASN A 162 -8.02 -9.72 7.06
N PRO A 163 -7.01 -9.94 6.16
CA PRO A 163 -6.14 -8.84 5.79
C PRO A 163 -6.98 -7.71 5.20
N SER A 164 -6.86 -6.52 5.77
CA SER A 164 -7.73 -5.40 5.41
C SER A 164 -6.99 -4.07 5.44
N LEU A 165 -7.56 -3.11 4.74
CA LEU A 165 -7.12 -1.74 4.65
C LEU A 165 -8.26 -0.83 5.08
N SER A 166 -7.98 0.09 5.98
CA SER A 166 -8.81 1.25 6.28
C SER A 166 -8.05 2.53 5.89
N PHE A 167 -8.78 3.49 5.37
CA PHE A 167 -8.23 4.77 4.96
C PHE A 167 -9.07 5.91 5.56
N TYR A 168 -8.42 6.86 6.23
CA TYR A 168 -9.10 7.96 6.88
C TYR A 168 -8.22 9.22 6.94
N GLU A 169 -8.85 10.37 7.14
CA GLU A 169 -8.16 11.62 7.45
C GLU A 169 -7.62 11.57 8.88
N LYS A 170 -6.36 11.97 9.07
CA LYS A 170 -5.69 11.90 10.37
C LYS A 170 -6.39 12.72 11.47
N SER A 171 -7.05 13.80 11.11
CA SER A 171 -7.82 14.65 12.02
C SER A 171 -9.16 14.03 12.44
N ASN A 172 -9.67 13.04 11.69
CA ASN A 172 -10.96 12.40 11.94
C ASN A 172 -10.89 10.88 11.73
N PRO A 173 -10.21 10.15 12.63
CA PRO A 173 -9.98 8.72 12.47
C PRO A 173 -11.25 7.87 12.54
N GLU A 174 -12.32 8.37 13.15
CA GLU A 174 -13.62 7.68 13.23
C GLU A 174 -14.39 7.70 11.88
N ALA A 175 -14.10 8.68 11.03
CA ALA A 175 -14.69 8.75 9.70
C ALA A 175 -13.85 7.96 8.69
N ASN A 176 -14.10 6.66 8.62
CA ASN A 176 -13.45 5.81 7.63
C ASN A 176 -13.92 6.19 6.21
N LEU A 177 -13.01 6.72 5.40
CA LEU A 177 -13.29 7.14 4.03
C LEU A 177 -13.42 5.96 3.08
N CYS A 178 -12.73 4.85 3.40
CA CYS A 178 -12.77 3.63 2.62
C CYS A 178 -12.25 2.47 3.46
N SER A 179 -12.84 1.29 3.28
CA SER A 179 -12.36 0.02 3.84
C SER A 179 -12.52 -1.08 2.81
N THR A 180 -11.54 -1.97 2.74
CA THR A 180 -11.58 -3.14 1.85
C THR A 180 -10.86 -4.32 2.47
N THR A 181 -11.26 -5.54 2.10
CA THR A 181 -10.67 -6.81 2.54
C THR A 181 -10.14 -7.59 1.35
N PHE A 182 -9.09 -8.38 1.56
CA PHE A 182 -8.36 -9.06 0.49
C PHE A 182 -8.30 -10.57 0.70
N THR A 183 -9.44 -11.20 0.86
CA THR A 183 -9.57 -12.65 1.12
C THR A 183 -9.02 -13.53 -0.01
N HIS A 184 -8.95 -13.01 -1.25
CA HIS A 184 -8.42 -13.73 -2.41
C HIS A 184 -6.88 -13.77 -2.47
N ALA A 185 -6.18 -13.06 -1.56
CA ALA A 185 -4.71 -13.01 -1.55
C ALA A 185 -4.05 -14.19 -0.83
N SER A 186 -4.83 -15.17 -0.37
CA SER A 186 -4.40 -16.25 0.54
C SER A 186 -3.19 -17.05 0.05
N ASP A 187 -3.10 -17.37 -1.24
CA ASP A 187 -2.10 -18.28 -1.80
C ASP A 187 -0.76 -17.60 -2.15
N HIS A 188 -0.60 -16.32 -1.81
CA HIS A 188 0.59 -15.54 -2.12
C HIS A 188 1.23 -14.98 -0.85
N SER A 189 2.52 -14.65 -0.94
CA SER A 189 3.28 -14.06 0.18
C SER A 189 3.04 -12.57 0.36
N ALA A 190 2.53 -11.87 -0.65
CA ALA A 190 2.25 -10.44 -0.60
C ALA A 190 1.00 -10.06 -1.40
N VAL A 191 0.39 -8.95 -1.02
CA VAL A 191 -0.69 -8.27 -1.75
C VAL A 191 -0.43 -6.77 -1.82
N VAL A 192 -0.47 -6.21 -3.02
CA VAL A 192 -0.53 -4.76 -3.25
C VAL A 192 -1.98 -4.36 -3.03
N MET A 193 -2.27 -3.74 -1.89
CA MET A 193 -3.64 -3.49 -1.45
C MET A 193 -4.25 -2.29 -2.17
N CYS A 194 -3.55 -1.18 -2.18
CA CYS A 194 -4.00 0.04 -2.83
C CYS A 194 -2.82 0.90 -3.29
N SER A 195 -3.13 1.92 -4.08
CA SER A 195 -2.19 2.96 -4.45
C SER A 195 -2.77 4.34 -4.20
N LEU A 196 -1.92 5.28 -3.79
CA LEU A 196 -2.16 6.70 -3.81
C LEU A 196 -1.42 7.26 -5.02
N SER A 197 -2.16 7.69 -6.03
CA SER A 197 -1.62 8.06 -7.34
C SER A 197 -1.89 9.52 -7.66
N ARG A 198 -0.89 10.21 -8.20
CA ARG A 198 -1.01 11.61 -8.62
C ARG A 198 -1.83 11.69 -9.89
N SER A 199 -2.84 12.54 -9.89
CA SER A 199 -3.69 12.82 -11.05
C SER A 199 -3.64 14.31 -11.41
N LYS A 200 -4.24 14.68 -12.54
CA LYS A 200 -4.36 16.10 -12.94
C LYS A 200 -5.08 16.97 -11.90
N ASN A 201 -5.96 16.38 -11.10
CA ASN A 201 -6.81 17.07 -10.14
C ASN A 201 -6.43 16.80 -8.67
N GLY A 202 -5.20 16.34 -8.41
CA GLY A 202 -4.73 15.99 -7.07
C GLY A 202 -4.50 14.49 -6.91
N TRP A 203 -4.56 14.00 -5.68
CA TRP A 203 -4.25 12.61 -5.36
C TRP A 203 -5.50 11.74 -5.31
N VAL A 204 -5.37 10.51 -5.75
CA VAL A 204 -6.47 9.55 -5.87
C VAL A 204 -6.06 8.19 -5.32
N VAL A 205 -6.90 7.59 -4.50
CA VAL A 205 -6.70 6.24 -3.97
C VAL A 205 -7.40 5.21 -4.86
N TYR A 206 -6.63 4.25 -5.36
CA TYR A 206 -7.13 3.12 -6.14
C TYR A 206 -6.98 1.81 -5.37
N GLU A 207 -7.98 0.94 -5.45
CA GLU A 207 -7.84 -0.45 -5.03
C GLU A 207 -7.05 -1.22 -6.10
N ASN A 208 -6.06 -1.99 -5.64
CA ASN A 208 -5.30 -2.87 -6.52
C ASN A 208 -5.67 -4.34 -6.28
N GLY A 209 -5.52 -4.84 -5.06
CA GLY A 209 -5.77 -6.24 -4.72
C GLY A 209 -4.88 -7.22 -5.48
N GLN A 210 -3.78 -6.72 -6.06
CA GLN A 210 -2.87 -7.54 -6.88
C GLN A 210 -1.94 -8.35 -5.99
N THR A 211 -1.97 -9.67 -6.15
CA THR A 211 -1.07 -10.58 -5.44
C THR A 211 0.34 -10.57 -6.02
N SER A 212 1.32 -10.84 -5.16
CA SER A 212 2.74 -10.91 -5.52
C SER A 212 3.46 -11.96 -4.69
N SER A 213 4.61 -12.40 -5.19
CA SER A 213 5.63 -13.09 -4.41
C SER A 213 6.61 -12.06 -3.82
N GLY A 214 7.42 -12.48 -2.84
CA GLY A 214 8.32 -11.59 -2.11
C GLY A 214 7.71 -11.11 -0.80
N ASN A 215 8.50 -10.38 -0.01
CA ASN A 215 8.10 -9.84 1.28
C ASN A 215 9.05 -8.72 1.71
N ALA A 216 9.00 -8.28 2.98
CA ALA A 216 9.86 -7.24 3.51
C ALA A 216 11.37 -7.62 3.60
N LYS A 217 11.73 -8.88 3.33
CA LYS A 217 13.13 -9.33 3.18
C LYS A 217 13.62 -9.20 1.73
N ASP A 218 12.70 -9.29 0.75
CA ASP A 218 12.97 -9.18 -0.68
C ASP A 218 11.78 -8.50 -1.38
N TYR A 219 11.94 -7.22 -1.67
CA TYR A 219 10.93 -6.40 -2.34
C TYR A 219 10.96 -6.51 -3.87
N ASP A 220 11.93 -7.16 -4.49
CA ASP A 220 12.08 -7.12 -5.94
C ASP A 220 10.89 -7.73 -6.69
N PRO A 221 10.32 -8.88 -6.28
CA PRO A 221 9.10 -9.39 -6.91
C PRO A 221 7.89 -8.45 -6.75
N ILE A 222 7.79 -7.77 -5.61
CA ILE A 222 6.73 -6.78 -5.34
C ILE A 222 6.89 -5.56 -6.25
N LYS A 223 8.12 -5.05 -6.41
CA LYS A 223 8.43 -3.94 -7.33
C LYS A 223 8.06 -4.29 -8.76
N MET A 224 8.38 -5.50 -9.22
CA MET A 224 8.00 -5.98 -10.55
C MET A 224 6.48 -6.04 -10.75
N THR A 225 5.74 -6.48 -9.74
CA THR A 225 4.28 -6.49 -9.76
C THR A 225 3.73 -5.06 -9.85
N ILE A 226 4.27 -4.12 -9.08
CA ILE A 226 3.87 -2.71 -9.10
C ILE A 226 4.20 -2.05 -10.43
N GLN A 227 5.37 -2.32 -11.02
CA GLN A 227 5.72 -1.81 -12.34
C GLN A 227 4.69 -2.19 -13.41
N LYS A 228 4.21 -3.44 -13.38
CA LYS A 228 3.14 -3.88 -14.28
C LYS A 228 1.84 -3.11 -14.04
N LEU A 229 1.46 -2.88 -12.76
CA LEU A 229 0.29 -2.07 -12.42
C LEU A 229 0.41 -0.64 -12.98
N ILE A 230 1.58 -0.01 -12.85
CA ILE A 230 1.83 1.34 -13.40
C ILE A 230 1.70 1.34 -14.92
N GLN A 231 2.27 0.35 -15.61
CA GLN A 231 2.16 0.19 -17.08
C GLN A 231 0.70 -0.04 -17.52
N GLU A 232 -0.11 -0.63 -16.66
CA GLU A 232 -1.53 -0.85 -16.87
C GLU A 232 -2.39 0.38 -16.51
N GLY A 233 -1.79 1.48 -15.99
CA GLY A 233 -2.45 2.77 -15.78
C GLY A 233 -2.95 3.06 -14.36
N TYR A 234 -2.42 2.36 -13.35
CA TYR A 234 -2.66 2.67 -11.93
C TYR A 234 -1.87 3.89 -11.45
#